data_523f9939085c62c94416a39f8fc8fc97
#
_entry.id   523f9939085c62c94416a39f8fc8fc97
#
_cell.length_a   1.000
_cell.length_b   1.000
_cell.length_c   1.000
_cell.angle_alpha   90.00
_cell.angle_beta   90.00
_cell.angle_gamma   90.00
#
_symmetry.space_group_name_H-M   'P 1'
#
loop_
_entity.id
_entity.type
_entity.pdbx_description
1 polymer ?
#
loop_
_entity_poly.entity_id
_entity_poly.type
_entity_poly.pdbx_seq_one_letter_code
_entity_poly.pdbx_strand_id
1 'polypeptide(L)'
;MSVLRNTDFDYKLERISNLDFAAFDRYFENLPLDPYIQGKFRLRRFSRFQGPPEDLKRLEHKYFEQSAAVNKLAGGVKRDFAELEDQLTALPDFQMLVAQFVDFSKIEPATSQIGVHQIRIVAAPGMMGEPAPEGIHQDGFDFVGIFCIKRANLIGAETHLYESPASRPIFAKELQPGEFVLVNDRRLYHFTGGIRPAGPGYGVRDVFVMTA
;
A
#
# COMPACT_ATOMS: atom_id res chain seq x y z
N MET A 1 -5.35 -7.83 -32.50
CA MET A 1 -5.05 -6.39 -32.46
C MET A 1 -4.73 -6.07 -31.00
N SER A 2 -3.47 -5.80 -30.69
CA SER A 2 -3.06 -5.35 -29.35
C SER A 2 -3.58 -3.93 -29.17
N VAL A 3 -4.56 -3.73 -28.30
CA VAL A 3 -4.95 -2.39 -27.86
C VAL A 3 -3.75 -1.83 -27.12
N LEU A 4 -3.09 -0.86 -27.68
CA LEU A 4 -2.05 -0.09 -27.00
C LEU A 4 -2.70 0.56 -25.77
N ARG A 5 -2.48 -0.04 -24.60
CA ARG A 5 -2.92 0.53 -23.33
C ARG A 5 -2.08 1.77 -23.09
N ASN A 6 -2.73 2.91 -22.96
CA ASN A 6 -2.05 4.15 -22.58
C ASN A 6 -1.66 4.09 -21.09
N THR A 7 -0.60 3.33 -20.79
CA THR A 7 0.07 3.26 -19.49
C THR A 7 1.20 4.29 -19.39
N ASP A 8 1.21 5.27 -20.28
CA ASP A 8 2.26 6.28 -20.38
C ASP A 8 2.03 7.40 -19.36
N PHE A 9 2.11 7.04 -18.10
CA PHE A 9 2.13 7.98 -16.99
C PHE A 9 3.21 7.58 -15.98
N ASP A 10 3.72 8.53 -15.25
CA ASP A 10 4.68 8.31 -14.19
C ASP A 10 3.97 8.08 -12.85
N TYR A 11 2.98 8.90 -12.53
CA TYR A 11 2.10 8.72 -11.38
C TYR A 11 0.74 9.42 -11.61
N LYS A 12 -0.24 9.04 -10.80
CA LYS A 12 -1.56 9.72 -10.70
C LYS A 12 -1.89 9.92 -9.23
N LEU A 13 -2.37 11.11 -8.89
CA LEU A 13 -2.93 11.41 -7.57
C LEU A 13 -4.43 11.60 -7.72
N GLU A 14 -5.20 10.82 -6.99
CA GLU A 14 -6.66 10.81 -7.10
C GLU A 14 -7.31 10.79 -5.71
N ARG A 15 -8.59 11.07 -5.67
CA ARG A 15 -9.41 10.99 -4.47
C ARG A 15 -10.65 10.15 -4.75
N ILE A 16 -10.87 9.15 -3.91
CA ILE A 16 -12.08 8.35 -3.92
C ILE A 16 -13.10 9.04 -3.01
N SER A 17 -14.21 9.46 -3.59
CA SER A 17 -15.39 9.91 -2.87
C SER A 17 -16.30 8.71 -2.57
N ASN A 18 -17.12 8.84 -1.53
CA ASN A 18 -18.17 7.88 -1.16
C ASN A 18 -17.66 6.54 -0.56
N LEU A 19 -16.49 6.54 0.10
CA LEU A 19 -16.06 5.43 0.93
C LEU A 19 -16.56 5.59 2.36
N ASP A 20 -17.06 4.51 2.95
CA ASP A 20 -17.26 4.43 4.40
C ASP A 20 -15.95 3.96 5.06
N PHE A 21 -15.12 4.93 5.46
CA PHE A 21 -13.84 4.62 6.13
C PHE A 21 -14.02 3.88 7.46
N ALA A 22 -15.13 4.11 8.18
CA ALA A 22 -15.41 3.45 9.45
C ALA A 22 -15.64 1.95 9.27
N ALA A 23 -16.12 1.51 8.11
CA ALA A 23 -16.28 0.11 7.78
C ALA A 23 -14.96 -0.68 7.84
N PHE A 24 -13.82 0.00 7.65
CA PHE A 24 -12.49 -0.62 7.69
C PHE A 24 -11.89 -0.70 9.11
N ASP A 25 -12.34 0.13 10.05
CA ASP A 25 -11.67 0.33 11.36
C ASP A 25 -11.39 -0.99 12.09
N ARG A 26 -12.41 -1.85 12.24
CA ARG A 26 -12.26 -3.14 12.96
C ARG A 26 -11.21 -4.06 12.35
N TYR A 27 -11.04 -4.02 11.04
CA TYR A 27 -10.10 -4.89 10.33
C TYR A 27 -8.66 -4.39 10.47
N PHE A 28 -8.46 -3.08 10.62
CA PHE A 28 -7.14 -2.54 10.94
C PHE A 28 -6.78 -2.70 12.41
N GLU A 29 -7.76 -2.70 13.33
CA GLU A 29 -7.53 -2.94 14.76
C GLU A 29 -7.07 -4.38 15.06
N ASN A 30 -7.48 -5.35 14.23
CA ASN A 30 -7.16 -6.76 14.36
C ASN A 30 -5.93 -7.21 13.55
N LEU A 31 -5.10 -6.29 13.07
CA LEU A 31 -3.91 -6.65 12.32
C LEU A 31 -2.84 -7.27 13.22
N PRO A 32 -2.21 -8.37 12.80
CA PRO A 32 -1.05 -8.93 13.47
C PRO A 32 0.18 -8.05 13.26
N LEU A 33 1.13 -8.11 14.20
CA LEU A 33 2.43 -7.49 14.04
C LEU A 33 3.16 -8.08 12.82
N ASP A 34 3.88 -7.23 12.10
CA ASP A 34 4.80 -7.65 11.05
C ASP A 34 6.07 -8.23 11.69
N PRO A 35 6.32 -9.55 11.57
CA PRO A 35 7.46 -10.18 12.22
C PRO A 35 8.78 -9.97 11.46
N TYR A 36 8.74 -9.35 10.28
CA TYR A 36 9.90 -9.23 9.37
C TYR A 36 10.59 -7.88 9.45
N ILE A 37 10.15 -7.01 10.35
CA ILE A 37 10.81 -5.74 10.65
C ILE A 37 11.15 -5.65 12.13
N GLN A 38 12.21 -4.92 12.43
CA GLN A 38 12.52 -4.58 13.82
C GLN A 38 11.55 -3.47 14.32
N GLY A 39 11.09 -3.61 15.55
CA GLY A 39 10.13 -2.68 16.15
C GLY A 39 8.69 -3.18 16.08
N LYS A 40 7.82 -2.53 16.87
CA LYS A 40 6.40 -2.91 16.99
C LYS A 40 5.48 -1.85 16.35
N PHE A 41 5.98 -1.16 15.36
CA PHE A 41 5.28 -0.04 14.75
C PHE A 41 4.48 -0.41 13.50
N ARG A 42 4.67 -1.62 12.91
CA ARG A 42 3.96 -2.04 11.69
C ARG A 42 3.18 -3.32 11.94
N LEU A 43 1.89 -3.27 11.60
CA LEU A 43 0.98 -4.40 11.61
C LEU A 43 0.54 -4.64 10.17
N ARG A 44 0.37 -5.92 9.75
CA ARG A 44 0.20 -6.22 8.33
C ARG A 44 -0.52 -7.53 8.08
N ARG A 45 -1.34 -7.53 7.00
CA ARG A 45 -1.82 -8.71 6.28
C ARG A 45 -1.49 -8.56 4.80
N PHE A 46 -1.51 -9.67 4.09
CA PHE A 46 -1.27 -9.71 2.64
C PHE A 46 -2.11 -10.80 2.00
N SER A 47 -2.74 -10.48 0.87
CA SER A 47 -3.42 -11.44 0.01
C SER A 47 -3.20 -11.11 -1.45
N ARG A 48 -3.36 -12.13 -2.30
CA ARG A 48 -3.29 -11.99 -3.74
C ARG A 48 -4.64 -12.29 -4.34
N PHE A 49 -5.00 -11.51 -5.35
CA PHE A 49 -6.28 -11.61 -6.04
C PHE A 49 -6.08 -11.64 -7.55
N GLN A 50 -7.10 -12.16 -8.25
CA GLN A 50 -7.21 -12.11 -9.70
C GLN A 50 -8.68 -12.09 -10.06
N GLY A 51 -9.01 -11.51 -11.20
CA GLY A 51 -10.38 -11.38 -11.68
C GLY A 51 -10.89 -9.95 -11.63
N PRO A 52 -12.02 -9.68 -12.29
CA PRO A 52 -12.62 -8.37 -12.28
C PRO A 52 -13.06 -7.98 -10.85
N PRO A 53 -13.12 -6.68 -10.50
CA PRO A 53 -13.43 -6.23 -9.15
C PRO A 53 -14.74 -6.78 -8.57
N GLU A 54 -15.76 -7.00 -9.43
CA GLU A 54 -17.06 -7.55 -9.06
C GLU A 54 -17.06 -9.08 -8.85
N ASP A 55 -16.03 -9.79 -9.34
CA ASP A 55 -15.81 -11.24 -9.15
C ASP A 55 -14.34 -11.49 -8.79
N LEU A 56 -13.85 -10.74 -7.82
CA LEU A 56 -12.47 -10.81 -7.37
C LEU A 56 -12.23 -12.11 -6.60
N LYS A 57 -11.35 -12.96 -7.11
CA LYS A 57 -11.00 -14.24 -6.52
C LYS A 57 -9.68 -14.14 -5.79
N ARG A 58 -9.68 -14.53 -4.51
CA ARG A 58 -8.43 -14.72 -3.78
C ARG A 58 -7.69 -15.92 -4.37
N LEU A 59 -6.41 -15.72 -4.64
CA LEU A 59 -5.51 -16.79 -5.06
C LEU A 59 -5.03 -17.60 -3.85
N GLU A 60 -4.54 -18.82 -4.13
CA GLU A 60 -3.93 -19.67 -3.11
C GLU A 60 -2.89 -18.91 -2.29
N HIS A 61 -2.87 -19.16 -0.98
CA HIS A 61 -1.92 -18.55 -0.06
C HIS A 61 -0.48 -18.76 -0.51
N LYS A 62 0.29 -17.68 -0.52
CA LYS A 62 1.71 -17.72 -0.87
C LYS A 62 2.46 -16.65 -0.11
N TYR A 63 3.67 -16.98 0.32
CA TYR A 63 4.56 -15.99 0.90
C TYR A 63 4.86 -14.85 -0.07
N PHE A 64 5.07 -13.66 0.48
CA PHE A 64 5.52 -12.49 -0.27
C PHE A 64 7.05 -12.48 -0.31
N GLU A 65 7.62 -12.35 -1.49
CA GLU A 65 9.07 -12.31 -1.70
C GLU A 65 9.39 -11.22 -2.72
N GLN A 66 10.43 -10.46 -2.43
CA GLN A 66 11.06 -9.52 -3.34
C GLN A 66 12.53 -9.89 -3.49
N SER A 67 13.13 -9.62 -4.63
CA SER A 67 14.56 -9.87 -4.82
C SER A 67 15.40 -8.94 -3.94
N ALA A 68 16.64 -9.36 -3.60
CA ALA A 68 17.58 -8.51 -2.87
C ALA A 68 17.98 -7.23 -3.65
N ALA A 69 17.82 -7.24 -4.98
CA ALA A 69 18.07 -6.07 -5.81
C ALA A 69 16.97 -5.01 -5.62
N VAL A 70 15.73 -5.43 -5.33
CA VAL A 70 14.57 -4.58 -5.14
C VAL A 70 14.45 -4.13 -3.68
N ASN A 71 14.51 -5.05 -2.73
CA ASN A 71 14.37 -4.75 -1.30
C ASN A 71 15.69 -5.04 -0.57
N LYS A 72 16.40 -3.98 -0.18
CA LYS A 72 17.69 -4.09 0.51
C LYS A 72 17.58 -4.57 1.96
N LEU A 73 16.41 -4.43 2.59
CA LEU A 73 16.19 -4.80 3.98
C LEU A 73 15.77 -6.27 4.14
N ALA A 74 14.85 -6.73 3.29
CA ALA A 74 14.22 -8.04 3.39
C ALA A 74 14.13 -8.78 2.03
N GLY A 75 14.99 -8.43 1.07
CA GLY A 75 15.08 -9.13 -0.22
C GLY A 75 15.57 -10.55 -0.05
N GLY A 76 15.00 -11.49 -0.81
CA GLY A 76 15.26 -12.92 -0.71
C GLY A 76 14.64 -13.62 0.51
N VAL A 77 13.97 -12.86 1.40
CA VAL A 77 13.25 -13.42 2.55
C VAL A 77 11.83 -13.76 2.12
N LYS A 78 11.44 -15.01 2.31
CA LYS A 78 10.05 -15.47 2.16
C LYS A 78 9.25 -14.98 3.35
N ARG A 79 8.41 -13.98 3.14
CA ARG A 79 7.59 -13.36 4.18
C ARG A 79 6.19 -13.94 4.14
N ASP A 80 5.86 -14.73 5.13
CA ASP A 80 4.56 -15.35 5.31
C ASP A 80 3.67 -14.42 6.15
N PHE A 81 2.71 -13.77 5.51
CA PHE A 81 1.75 -12.88 6.17
C PHE A 81 0.40 -13.55 6.28
N ALA A 82 -0.31 -13.29 7.36
CA ALA A 82 -1.72 -13.67 7.46
C ALA A 82 -2.52 -13.03 6.31
N GLU A 83 -3.49 -13.80 5.78
CA GLU A 83 -4.40 -13.33 4.73
C GLU A 83 -5.32 -12.22 5.25
N LEU A 84 -5.80 -11.36 4.34
CA LEU A 84 -6.90 -10.43 4.62
C LEU A 84 -8.14 -11.24 5.05
N GLU A 85 -8.93 -10.67 5.96
CA GLU A 85 -10.16 -11.31 6.40
C GLU A 85 -11.20 -11.38 5.26
N ASP A 86 -11.93 -12.49 5.14
CA ASP A 86 -12.92 -12.69 4.07
C ASP A 86 -14.02 -11.62 4.13
N GLN A 87 -14.44 -11.26 5.35
CA GLN A 87 -15.43 -10.22 5.57
C GLN A 87 -14.95 -8.84 5.10
N LEU A 88 -13.66 -8.54 5.20
CA LEU A 88 -13.07 -7.31 4.66
C LEU A 88 -13.14 -7.32 3.13
N THR A 89 -12.72 -8.41 2.51
CA THR A 89 -12.67 -8.50 1.04
C THR A 89 -14.04 -8.55 0.38
N ALA A 90 -15.08 -8.89 1.14
CA ALA A 90 -16.47 -8.86 0.72
C ALA A 90 -17.13 -7.46 0.84
N LEU A 91 -16.47 -6.48 1.48
CA LEU A 91 -17.03 -5.14 1.58
C LEU A 91 -17.10 -4.47 0.20
N PRO A 92 -18.23 -3.82 -0.14
CA PRO A 92 -18.32 -3.02 -1.37
C PRO A 92 -17.24 -1.94 -1.46
N ASP A 93 -16.88 -1.31 -0.34
CA ASP A 93 -15.84 -0.30 -0.29
C ASP A 93 -14.44 -0.87 -0.61
N PHE A 94 -14.13 -2.10 -0.17
CA PHE A 94 -12.90 -2.78 -0.55
C PHE A 94 -12.86 -3.10 -2.05
N GLN A 95 -13.97 -3.60 -2.59
CA GLN A 95 -14.09 -3.89 -4.03
C GLN A 95 -13.95 -2.60 -4.86
N MET A 96 -14.51 -1.49 -4.37
CA MET A 96 -14.34 -0.17 -4.99
C MET A 96 -12.87 0.27 -5.02
N LEU A 97 -12.11 0.07 -3.94
CA LEU A 97 -10.66 0.37 -3.92
C LEU A 97 -9.91 -0.43 -4.98
N VAL A 98 -10.20 -1.74 -5.10
CA VAL A 98 -9.59 -2.60 -6.13
C VAL A 98 -10.02 -2.16 -7.53
N ALA A 99 -11.29 -1.80 -7.73
CA ALA A 99 -11.78 -1.30 -9.01
C ALA A 99 -11.05 -0.01 -9.45
N GLN A 100 -10.82 0.91 -8.51
CA GLN A 100 -10.05 2.12 -8.80
C GLN A 100 -8.59 1.79 -9.18
N PHE A 101 -7.95 0.86 -8.45
CA PHE A 101 -6.59 0.42 -8.80
C PHE A 101 -6.53 -0.16 -10.21
N VAL A 102 -7.46 -1.06 -10.58
CA VAL A 102 -7.56 -1.67 -11.91
C VAL A 102 -7.82 -0.61 -12.98
N ASP A 103 -8.79 0.29 -12.76
CA ASP A 103 -9.14 1.32 -13.75
C ASP A 103 -7.99 2.29 -14.01
N PHE A 104 -7.32 2.77 -12.96
CA PHE A 104 -6.25 3.74 -13.11
C PHE A 104 -4.94 3.15 -13.62
N SER A 105 -4.60 1.91 -13.25
CA SER A 105 -3.41 1.19 -13.76
C SER A 105 -3.61 0.62 -15.16
N LYS A 106 -4.88 0.43 -15.58
CA LYS A 106 -5.21 -0.19 -16.87
C LYS A 106 -4.68 -1.62 -17.03
N ILE A 107 -4.45 -2.32 -15.94
CA ILE A 107 -4.10 -3.75 -15.97
C ILE A 107 -5.27 -4.58 -16.48
N GLU A 108 -4.97 -5.80 -16.98
CA GLU A 108 -6.00 -6.78 -17.34
C GLU A 108 -6.32 -7.64 -16.11
N PRO A 109 -7.45 -7.40 -15.43
CA PRO A 109 -7.71 -8.07 -14.15
C PRO A 109 -7.89 -9.60 -14.30
N ALA A 110 -8.29 -10.07 -15.47
CA ALA A 110 -8.44 -11.52 -15.71
C ALA A 110 -7.10 -12.26 -15.74
N THR A 111 -6.01 -11.59 -16.07
CA THR A 111 -4.67 -12.21 -16.21
C THR A 111 -3.63 -11.65 -15.25
N SER A 112 -3.85 -10.44 -14.73
CA SER A 112 -2.94 -9.80 -13.77
C SER A 112 -3.25 -10.26 -12.35
N GLN A 113 -2.20 -10.53 -11.58
CA GLN A 113 -2.34 -10.72 -10.14
C GLN A 113 -2.28 -9.38 -9.45
N ILE A 114 -3.17 -9.17 -8.50
CA ILE A 114 -3.21 -7.97 -7.65
C ILE A 114 -2.79 -8.38 -6.25
N GLY A 115 -1.62 -7.93 -5.81
CA GLY A 115 -1.20 -8.03 -4.42
C GLY A 115 -1.85 -6.92 -3.60
N VAL A 116 -2.45 -7.25 -2.46
CA VAL A 116 -3.05 -6.27 -1.55
C VAL A 116 -2.42 -6.42 -0.18
N HIS A 117 -1.73 -5.38 0.25
CA HIS A 117 -1.19 -5.25 1.59
C HIS A 117 -2.10 -4.35 2.42
N GLN A 118 -2.60 -4.85 3.52
CA GLN A 118 -3.29 -4.08 4.54
C GLN A 118 -2.28 -3.75 5.63
N ILE A 119 -1.97 -2.47 5.83
CA ILE A 119 -0.86 -2.03 6.69
C ILE A 119 -1.35 -0.95 7.65
N ARG A 120 -1.09 -1.16 8.95
CA ARG A 120 -1.17 -0.12 9.98
C ARG A 120 0.23 0.24 10.46
N ILE A 121 0.52 1.53 10.46
CA ILE A 121 1.72 2.08 11.10
C ILE A 121 1.29 2.79 12.38
N VAL A 122 1.96 2.47 13.48
CA VAL A 122 1.71 3.03 14.81
C VAL A 122 2.92 3.80 15.27
N ALA A 123 2.69 4.98 15.83
CA ALA A 123 3.70 5.72 16.58
C ALA A 123 3.22 5.94 18.01
N ALA A 124 4.16 6.01 18.95
CA ALA A 124 3.89 6.28 20.37
C ALA A 124 4.84 7.36 20.89
N PRO A 125 4.58 7.98 22.04
CA PRO A 125 5.57 8.82 22.68
C PRO A 125 6.91 8.10 22.83
N GLY A 126 7.96 8.64 22.23
CA GLY A 126 9.31 8.03 22.19
C GLY A 126 9.50 6.90 21.17
N MET A 127 8.48 6.53 20.38
CA MET A 127 8.56 5.54 19.32
C MET A 127 8.02 6.11 18.01
N MET A 128 8.91 6.26 17.03
CA MET A 128 8.54 6.65 15.67
C MET A 128 8.00 5.43 14.91
N GLY A 129 6.96 5.60 14.11
CA GLY A 129 6.51 4.61 13.15
C GLY A 129 7.17 4.85 11.80
N GLU A 130 7.66 3.79 11.16
CA GLU A 130 8.38 3.87 9.88
C GLU A 130 7.61 3.11 8.79
N PRO A 131 6.89 3.82 7.91
CA PRO A 131 6.16 3.20 6.79
C PRO A 131 7.08 2.46 5.81
N ALA A 132 8.24 3.04 5.50
CA ALA A 132 9.22 2.52 4.55
C ALA A 132 10.63 2.48 5.21
N PRO A 133 10.89 1.51 6.12
CA PRO A 133 12.17 1.40 6.81
C PRO A 133 13.33 1.06 5.86
N GLU A 134 13.05 0.53 4.68
CA GLU A 134 14.00 0.26 3.60
C GLU A 134 14.53 1.52 2.89
N GLY A 135 13.90 2.68 3.13
CA GLY A 135 14.23 3.93 2.46
C GLY A 135 13.58 4.07 1.09
N ILE A 136 14.21 4.84 0.18
CA ILE A 136 13.74 5.06 -1.19
C ILE A 136 13.92 3.76 -1.98
N HIS A 137 12.81 3.21 -2.54
CA HIS A 137 12.81 1.91 -3.20
C HIS A 137 11.77 1.83 -4.33
N GLN A 138 11.83 0.76 -5.10
CA GLN A 138 10.78 0.24 -5.97
C GLN A 138 10.33 -1.11 -5.38
N ASP A 139 9.08 -1.50 -5.61
CA ASP A 139 8.56 -2.80 -5.16
C ASP A 139 8.83 -3.94 -6.16
N GLY A 140 9.18 -3.58 -7.40
CA GLY A 140 9.49 -4.53 -8.48
C GLY A 140 8.27 -5.01 -9.24
N PHE A 141 7.20 -4.23 -9.25
CA PHE A 141 5.97 -4.44 -10.01
C PHE A 141 5.85 -3.46 -11.17
N ASP A 142 4.76 -3.54 -11.92
CA ASP A 142 4.45 -2.52 -12.93
C ASP A 142 3.86 -1.28 -12.28
N PHE A 143 2.97 -1.49 -11.30
CA PHE A 143 2.26 -0.43 -10.61
C PHE A 143 2.18 -0.68 -9.10
N VAL A 144 2.26 0.42 -8.36
CA VAL A 144 2.03 0.48 -6.91
C VAL A 144 0.98 1.55 -6.61
N GLY A 145 -0.11 1.17 -5.96
CA GLY A 145 -1.15 2.08 -5.48
C GLY A 145 -1.11 2.20 -3.97
N ILE A 146 -0.94 3.40 -3.42
CA ILE A 146 -0.94 3.67 -1.97
C ILE A 146 -2.23 4.40 -1.63
N PHE A 147 -3.18 3.72 -1.00
CA PHE A 147 -4.50 4.21 -0.60
C PHE A 147 -4.51 4.58 0.87
N CYS A 148 -4.69 5.86 1.19
CA CYS A 148 -4.79 6.31 2.58
C CYS A 148 -6.22 6.10 3.10
N ILE A 149 -6.36 5.28 4.15
CA ILE A 149 -7.64 4.94 4.77
C ILE A 149 -7.86 5.77 6.04
N LYS A 150 -6.84 5.88 6.88
CA LYS A 150 -6.94 6.60 8.16
C LYS A 150 -5.64 7.32 8.50
N ARG A 151 -5.81 8.49 9.09
CA ARG A 151 -4.77 9.27 9.78
C ARG A 151 -5.36 9.74 11.10
N ALA A 152 -4.80 9.35 12.22
CA ALA A 152 -5.29 9.74 13.53
C ALA A 152 -4.12 10.11 14.44
N ASN A 153 -4.17 11.28 15.07
CA ASN A 153 -3.19 11.78 16.03
C ASN A 153 -1.74 11.64 15.56
N LEU A 154 -1.43 11.99 14.30
CA LEU A 154 -0.08 11.88 13.75
C LEU A 154 0.33 13.10 12.94
N ILE A 155 1.65 13.31 12.89
CA ILE A 155 2.35 14.18 11.94
C ILE A 155 3.36 13.35 11.16
N GLY A 156 3.66 13.78 9.92
CA GLY A 156 4.54 13.05 9.00
C GLY A 156 3.76 12.12 8.06
N ALA A 157 4.38 11.06 7.61
CA ALA A 157 3.91 10.17 6.54
C ALA A 157 3.76 10.88 5.19
N GLU A 158 4.64 11.83 4.89
CA GLU A 158 4.70 12.41 3.56
C GLU A 158 5.21 11.35 2.57
N THR A 159 4.43 11.10 1.52
CA THR A 159 4.80 10.20 0.43
C THR A 159 5.55 10.98 -0.63
N HIS A 160 6.74 10.50 -0.98
CA HIS A 160 7.61 11.09 -1.96
C HIS A 160 7.80 10.16 -3.15
N LEU A 161 7.91 10.72 -4.37
CA LEU A 161 8.28 9.98 -5.58
C LEU A 161 9.55 10.60 -6.17
N TYR A 162 10.40 9.74 -6.74
CA TYR A 162 11.72 10.10 -7.25
C TYR A 162 11.97 9.43 -8.60
N GLU A 163 12.67 10.10 -9.50
CA GLU A 163 13.19 9.50 -10.74
C GLU A 163 14.38 8.58 -10.48
N SER A 164 15.12 8.84 -9.41
CA SER A 164 16.21 7.98 -8.94
C SER A 164 16.42 8.17 -7.44
N PRO A 165 17.03 7.21 -6.72
CA PRO A 165 17.29 7.34 -5.28
C PRO A 165 18.17 8.54 -4.90
N ALA A 166 18.92 9.10 -5.85
CA ALA A 166 19.80 10.25 -5.63
C ALA A 166 19.18 11.58 -6.07
N SER A 167 18.01 11.58 -6.71
CA SER A 167 17.34 12.79 -7.17
C SER A 167 16.58 13.50 -6.04
N ARG A 168 16.17 14.74 -6.28
CA ARG A 168 15.14 15.38 -5.45
C ARG A 168 13.78 14.74 -5.76
N PRO A 169 12.83 14.74 -4.80
CA PRO A 169 11.51 14.25 -5.07
C PRO A 169 10.82 15.11 -6.14
N ILE A 170 10.14 14.45 -7.08
CA ILE A 170 9.27 15.10 -8.08
C ILE A 170 7.85 15.26 -7.56
N PHE A 171 7.51 14.55 -6.49
CA PHE A 171 6.23 14.59 -5.80
C PHE A 171 6.47 14.45 -4.30
N ALA A 172 5.73 15.23 -3.50
CA ALA A 172 5.75 15.14 -2.04
C ALA A 172 4.36 15.52 -1.50
N LYS A 173 3.72 14.60 -0.76
CA LYS A 173 2.40 14.85 -0.19
C LYS A 173 2.09 13.94 0.99
N GLU A 174 1.51 14.51 2.04
CA GLU A 174 0.78 13.76 3.07
C GLU A 174 -0.59 13.36 2.51
N LEU A 175 -0.74 12.12 2.07
CA LEU A 175 -2.02 11.60 1.59
C LEU A 175 -3.06 11.64 2.71
N GLN A 176 -4.22 12.23 2.44
CA GLN A 176 -5.34 12.29 3.37
C GLN A 176 -6.28 11.10 3.15
N PRO A 177 -7.13 10.73 4.14
CA PRO A 177 -8.13 9.68 3.96
C PRO A 177 -8.94 9.88 2.67
N GLY A 178 -9.04 8.82 1.88
CA GLY A 178 -9.64 8.83 0.54
C GLY A 178 -8.70 9.21 -0.59
N GLU A 179 -7.54 9.78 -0.33
CA GLU A 179 -6.56 10.02 -1.37
C GLU A 179 -5.71 8.77 -1.63
N PHE A 180 -5.35 8.57 -2.88
CA PHE A 180 -4.36 7.58 -3.25
C PHE A 180 -3.44 8.12 -4.33
N VAL A 181 -2.22 7.58 -4.33
CA VAL A 181 -1.27 7.77 -5.41
C VAL A 181 -1.02 6.44 -6.09
N LEU A 182 -1.18 6.41 -7.40
CA LEU A 182 -0.77 5.30 -8.26
C LEU A 182 0.56 5.66 -8.91
N VAL A 183 1.54 4.78 -8.77
CA VAL A 183 2.92 4.97 -9.23
C VAL A 183 3.23 3.93 -10.30
N ASN A 184 3.84 4.35 -11.40
CA ASN A 184 4.51 3.46 -12.33
C ASN A 184 5.85 3.04 -11.70
N ASP A 185 5.88 1.86 -11.08
CA ASP A 185 7.00 1.38 -10.27
C ASP A 185 8.23 1.01 -11.12
N ARG A 186 8.05 0.87 -12.44
CA ARG A 186 9.17 0.69 -13.38
C ARG A 186 9.94 1.98 -13.67
N ARG A 187 9.31 3.14 -13.42
CA ARG A 187 9.87 4.46 -13.75
C ARG A 187 10.27 5.25 -12.52
N LEU A 188 9.54 5.10 -11.43
CA LEU A 188 9.74 5.90 -10.22
C LEU A 188 10.10 5.03 -9.02
N TYR A 189 10.86 5.64 -8.12
CA TYR A 189 11.08 5.18 -6.76
C TYR A 189 10.12 5.90 -5.83
N HIS A 190 9.76 5.25 -4.73
CA HIS A 190 8.88 5.84 -3.74
C HIS A 190 9.44 5.68 -2.32
N PHE A 191 8.97 6.55 -1.43
CA PHE A 191 9.29 6.54 -0.01
C PHE A 191 8.17 7.21 0.77
N THR A 192 7.85 6.72 1.94
CA THR A 192 6.96 7.42 2.88
C THR A 192 7.71 7.69 4.17
N GLY A 193 7.76 8.95 4.55
CA GLY A 193 8.44 9.43 5.75
C GLY A 193 7.88 8.87 7.04
N GLY A 194 8.66 8.89 8.10
CA GLY A 194 8.25 8.44 9.43
C GLY A 194 7.07 9.22 10.00
N ILE A 195 6.38 8.61 10.96
CA ILE A 195 5.29 9.23 11.71
C ILE A 195 5.61 9.33 13.19
N ARG A 196 5.06 10.34 13.83
CA ARG A 196 5.08 10.53 15.29
C ARG A 196 3.72 11.03 15.77
N PRO A 197 3.35 10.83 17.04
CA PRO A 197 2.12 11.39 17.56
C PRO A 197 2.09 12.91 17.45
N ALA A 198 0.94 13.47 17.07
CA ALA A 198 0.70 14.92 17.08
C ALA A 198 0.41 15.47 18.47
N GLY A 199 -0.09 14.62 19.37
CA GLY A 199 -0.41 14.92 20.76
C GLY A 199 -0.27 13.68 21.65
N PRO A 200 -0.81 13.69 22.86
CA PRO A 200 -0.79 12.53 23.76
C PRO A 200 -1.41 11.28 23.12
N GLY A 201 -0.87 10.09 23.44
CA GLY A 201 -1.36 8.81 22.95
C GLY A 201 -0.67 8.33 21.67
N TYR A 202 -1.29 7.39 21.00
CA TYR A 202 -0.76 6.78 19.78
C TYR A 202 -1.15 7.58 18.54
N GLY A 203 -0.22 7.67 17.58
CA GLY A 203 -0.48 8.09 16.21
C GLY A 203 -0.68 6.87 15.31
N VAL A 204 -1.66 6.91 14.41
CA VAL A 204 -2.01 5.76 13.55
C VAL A 204 -2.18 6.20 12.11
N ARG A 205 -1.57 5.44 11.19
CA ARG A 205 -1.80 5.53 9.74
C ARG A 205 -2.20 4.17 9.20
N ASP A 206 -3.36 4.10 8.56
CA ASP A 206 -3.86 2.90 7.89
C ASP A 206 -3.86 3.10 6.38
N VAL A 207 -3.34 2.11 5.66
CA VAL A 207 -3.28 2.12 4.20
C VAL A 207 -3.56 0.74 3.62
N PHE A 208 -4.11 0.73 2.41
CA PHE A 208 -3.91 -0.40 1.51
C PHE A 208 -2.81 -0.03 0.51
N VAL A 209 -1.86 -0.95 0.32
CA VAL A 209 -0.89 -0.87 -0.77
C VAL A 209 -1.20 -1.99 -1.74
N MET A 210 -1.50 -1.63 -2.99
CA MET A 210 -1.84 -2.57 -4.05
C MET A 210 -0.73 -2.60 -5.10
N THR A 211 -0.40 -3.79 -5.58
CA THR A 211 0.67 -4.01 -6.57
C THR A 211 0.18 -4.91 -7.70
N ALA A 212 0.63 -4.67 -8.92
CA ALA A 212 0.36 -5.52 -10.08
C ALA A 212 1.52 -5.48 -11.09
#